data_d25b7d4f1be44e319858912555d4e23e
#
_entry.id   d25b7d4f1be44e319858912555d4e23e
#
_cell.length_a   1.000
_cell.length_b   1.000
_cell.length_c   1.000
_cell.angle_alpha   90.00
_cell.angle_beta   90.00
_cell.angle_gamma   90.00
#
_symmetry.space_group_name_H-M   'P 1'
#
loop_
_entity.id
_entity.type
_entity.pdbx_description
1 polymer ?
#
loop_
_entity_poly.entity_id
_entity_poly.type
_entity_poly.pdbx_seq_one_letter_code
_entity_poly.pdbx_strand_id
1 'polypeptide(L)'
;MTRKLLLTLAIGLTPMLATTACGAASQDAPAPAAVAPAQKSFSAFNATEFATFDEPWAMTFLPDGSLLVTEKAGRLQHLDLTSRTKHEITGGPKVAYGGQGGFGDVVLHPDFASNQLVYLSYAEEGSNNTRGAAVARAKLVLDASGAGTLQDLSVIWRQDAKVSGNGHYGHRIAFGPDGKLWITSSERQKFDPAQDMASNLGKLIRLNDDGSVPADNPFASQGGVAAQVWSLGHRNMLGIAFDANNKLWVHEMGPAGGDELNLITRGENYGYPIVSNGDHYDGRPIPDHSTRPEFAAPKVTWNPVISPAGFIIYSGDLFPQWKGSGFIGGLSSQALVRVSFDGENAREAERFDMGARIREVEQGPDGAVWVLEDGKNGKLLKLTPKG
;
A
#
# COMPACT_ATOMS: atom_id res chain seq x y z
N MET A 1 -52.69 45.05 -30.68
CA MET A 1 -54.06 44.87 -30.17
C MET A 1 -54.02 44.75 -28.68
N THR A 2 -54.58 45.74 -28.06
CA THR A 2 -54.76 46.09 -26.67
C THR A 2 -55.71 45.15 -25.93
N ARG A 3 -55.45 44.82 -24.68
CA ARG A 3 -56.48 44.82 -23.63
C ARG A 3 -55.82 44.86 -22.24
N LYS A 4 -56.08 45.99 -21.58
CA LYS A 4 -55.96 46.30 -20.15
C LYS A 4 -57.14 45.64 -19.38
N LEU A 5 -56.95 45.29 -18.13
CA LEU A 5 -57.96 45.37 -17.08
C LEU A 5 -57.22 45.31 -15.72
N LEU A 6 -57.17 46.32 -15.04
CA LEU A 6 -57.91 47.01 -13.96
C LEU A 6 -57.93 46.27 -12.59
N LEU A 7 -57.35 46.96 -11.72
CA LEU A 7 -57.25 47.12 -10.30
C LEU A 7 -58.57 46.94 -9.49
N THR A 8 -58.56 46.30 -8.37
CA THR A 8 -59.43 46.63 -7.26
C THR A 8 -58.71 46.47 -5.92
N LEU A 9 -58.67 47.58 -5.18
CA LEU A 9 -58.12 47.79 -3.86
C LEU A 9 -59.25 47.48 -2.84
N ALA A 10 -59.01 46.67 -1.79
CA ALA A 10 -59.88 46.55 -0.64
C ALA A 10 -59.05 46.72 0.64
N ILE A 11 -59.33 47.79 1.33
CA ILE A 11 -58.81 48.13 2.66
C ILE A 11 -59.66 47.42 3.71
N GLY A 12 -59.09 46.60 4.53
CA GLY A 12 -59.73 45.98 5.70
C GLY A 12 -58.88 46.25 6.95
N LEU A 13 -59.38 47.06 7.84
CA LEU A 13 -58.91 47.26 9.19
C LEU A 13 -59.25 46.05 10.04
N THR A 14 -58.26 45.52 10.80
CA THR A 14 -58.52 44.59 11.91
C THR A 14 -57.66 44.92 13.12
N PRO A 15 -58.14 44.66 14.33
CA PRO A 15 -57.57 45.22 15.54
C PRO A 15 -56.42 44.39 16.11
N MET A 16 -55.57 45.10 16.81
CA MET A 16 -54.38 44.60 17.53
C MET A 16 -54.84 43.77 18.76
N LEU A 17 -54.51 42.46 18.77
CA LEU A 17 -54.53 41.66 20.00
C LEU A 17 -53.08 41.42 20.43
N ALA A 18 -52.77 41.91 21.64
CA ALA A 18 -51.49 41.60 22.29
C ALA A 18 -51.51 40.16 22.82
N THR A 19 -50.58 39.30 22.34
CA THR A 19 -50.36 38.02 22.98
C THR A 19 -48.99 38.02 23.63
N THR A 20 -49.00 37.77 24.92
CA THR A 20 -47.85 37.52 25.79
C THR A 20 -47.10 36.28 25.30
N ALA A 21 -45.83 36.46 24.96
CA ALA A 21 -44.91 35.35 24.62
C ALA A 21 -44.49 34.63 25.90
N CYS A 22 -44.95 33.38 26.07
CA CYS A 22 -44.33 32.42 26.96
C CYS A 22 -43.08 31.84 26.24
N GLY A 23 -41.90 32.10 26.79
CA GLY A 23 -40.65 31.49 26.33
C GLY A 23 -40.66 29.98 26.60
N ALA A 24 -40.74 29.20 25.53
CA ALA A 24 -40.43 27.76 25.58
C ALA A 24 -38.93 27.61 25.46
N ALA A 25 -38.26 27.16 26.51
CA ALA A 25 -36.87 26.69 26.45
C ALA A 25 -36.81 25.50 25.50
N SER A 26 -36.05 25.63 24.41
CA SER A 26 -35.70 24.52 23.55
C SER A 26 -34.81 23.55 24.34
N GLN A 27 -35.34 22.39 24.70
CA GLN A 27 -34.50 21.27 25.14
C GLN A 27 -33.69 20.78 23.93
N ASP A 28 -32.40 21.00 24.00
CA ASP A 28 -31.47 20.38 23.06
C ASP A 28 -31.67 18.86 23.11
N ALA A 29 -32.02 18.25 21.97
CA ALA A 29 -32.08 16.81 21.83
C ALA A 29 -30.67 16.26 22.07
N PRO A 30 -30.51 15.17 22.85
CA PRO A 30 -29.21 14.57 23.06
C PRO A 30 -28.62 14.14 21.71
N ALA A 31 -27.32 14.46 21.49
CA ALA A 31 -26.59 14.02 20.32
C ALA A 31 -26.73 12.50 20.17
N PRO A 32 -26.88 11.97 18.93
CA PRO A 32 -27.01 10.54 18.73
C PRO A 32 -25.78 9.84 19.31
N ALA A 33 -26.01 8.84 20.15
CA ALA A 33 -24.95 8.03 20.73
C ALA A 33 -24.08 7.44 19.61
N ALA A 34 -22.75 7.59 19.74
CA ALA A 34 -21.80 7.01 18.81
C ALA A 34 -22.07 5.51 18.69
N VAL A 35 -22.38 5.04 17.48
CA VAL A 35 -22.57 3.61 17.21
C VAL A 35 -21.22 2.94 17.45
N ALA A 36 -21.18 1.93 18.33
CA ALA A 36 -19.99 1.15 18.56
C ALA A 36 -19.53 0.52 17.23
N PRO A 37 -18.21 0.48 16.95
CA PRO A 37 -17.69 -0.08 15.71
C PRO A 37 -18.08 -1.55 15.56
N ALA A 38 -18.42 -1.96 14.35
CA ALA A 38 -18.71 -3.36 14.05
C ALA A 38 -17.46 -4.22 14.36
N GLN A 39 -17.64 -5.27 15.14
CA GLN A 39 -16.58 -6.19 15.52
C GLN A 39 -16.86 -7.56 14.93
N LYS A 40 -15.87 -8.11 14.20
CA LYS A 40 -15.85 -9.50 13.70
C LYS A 40 -14.88 -10.32 14.54
N SER A 41 -15.28 -11.50 14.97
CA SER A 41 -14.45 -12.40 15.79
C SER A 41 -13.95 -13.57 14.96
N PHE A 42 -12.64 -13.78 14.95
CA PHE A 42 -11.95 -14.90 14.32
C PHE A 42 -11.48 -15.90 15.38
N SER A 43 -10.95 -17.06 14.97
CA SER A 43 -10.43 -18.05 15.95
C SER A 43 -9.27 -17.48 16.79
N ALA A 44 -8.38 -16.70 16.20
CA ALA A 44 -7.14 -16.21 16.81
C ALA A 44 -7.21 -14.75 17.31
N PHE A 45 -8.14 -13.92 16.81
CA PHE A 45 -8.19 -12.48 17.09
C PHE A 45 -9.61 -11.91 16.92
N ASN A 46 -9.79 -10.71 17.43
CA ASN A 46 -10.93 -9.86 17.13
C ASN A 46 -10.51 -8.81 16.09
N ALA A 47 -11.37 -8.49 15.14
CA ALA A 47 -11.18 -7.41 14.18
C ALA A 47 -12.20 -6.29 14.43
N THR A 48 -11.70 -5.07 14.63
CA THR A 48 -12.53 -3.88 14.88
C THR A 48 -12.37 -2.93 13.72
N GLU A 49 -13.49 -2.51 13.12
CA GLU A 49 -13.51 -1.52 12.05
C GLU A 49 -13.27 -0.11 12.59
N PHE A 50 -12.35 0.63 11.98
CA PHE A 50 -11.99 2.00 12.36
C PHE A 50 -12.44 3.05 11.35
N ALA A 51 -12.27 2.78 10.06
CA ALA A 51 -12.60 3.68 8.96
C ALA A 51 -12.81 2.91 7.67
N THR A 52 -13.28 3.59 6.62
CA THR A 52 -13.33 3.08 5.25
C THR A 52 -12.62 4.05 4.31
N PHE A 53 -12.05 3.53 3.23
CA PHE A 53 -11.33 4.31 2.20
C PHE A 53 -11.77 3.89 0.81
N ASP A 54 -11.53 4.75 -0.18
CA ASP A 54 -11.86 4.47 -1.58
C ASP A 54 -10.65 3.89 -2.33
N GLU A 55 -10.65 2.58 -2.57
CA GLU A 55 -9.54 1.84 -3.16
C GLU A 55 -8.19 2.10 -2.44
N PRO A 56 -8.12 1.85 -1.09
CA PRO A 56 -6.87 2.06 -0.36
C PRO A 56 -5.78 1.13 -0.87
N TRP A 57 -4.52 1.60 -0.87
CA TRP A 57 -3.41 0.80 -1.36
C TRP A 57 -2.34 0.50 -0.31
N ALA A 58 -1.93 1.49 0.46
CA ALA A 58 -0.95 1.35 1.54
C ALA A 58 -1.27 2.26 2.71
N MET A 59 -0.65 1.98 3.86
CA MET A 59 -0.75 2.80 5.07
C MET A 59 0.58 2.80 5.82
N THR A 60 0.81 3.85 6.60
CA THR A 60 1.93 3.94 7.55
C THR A 60 1.54 4.77 8.76
N PHE A 61 2.02 4.38 9.95
CA PHE A 61 1.77 5.12 11.19
C PHE A 61 2.73 6.29 11.34
N LEU A 62 2.19 7.44 11.76
CA LEU A 62 2.98 8.57 12.22
C LEU A 62 3.42 8.35 13.69
N PRO A 63 4.48 9.05 14.16
CA PRO A 63 4.96 8.89 15.53
C PRO A 63 3.95 9.21 16.64
N ASP A 64 2.94 10.03 16.34
CA ASP A 64 1.83 10.35 17.23
C ASP A 64 0.73 9.27 17.28
N GLY A 65 0.88 8.22 16.48
CA GLY A 65 -0.06 7.11 16.37
C GLY A 65 -1.20 7.34 15.37
N SER A 66 -1.25 8.49 14.71
CA SER A 66 -2.16 8.70 13.58
C SER A 66 -1.67 7.94 12.32
N LEU A 67 -2.47 7.92 11.27
CA LEU A 67 -2.23 7.04 10.11
C LEU A 67 -2.27 7.83 8.80
N LEU A 68 -1.30 7.59 7.92
CA LEU A 68 -1.40 7.98 6.52
C LEU A 68 -1.91 6.80 5.71
N VAL A 69 -2.84 7.06 4.79
CA VAL A 69 -3.39 6.05 3.87
C VAL A 69 -3.40 6.61 2.45
N THR A 70 -2.85 5.86 1.50
CA THR A 70 -2.95 6.18 0.07
C THR A 70 -4.21 5.56 -0.52
N GLU A 71 -4.90 6.31 -1.36
CA GLU A 71 -6.00 5.84 -2.19
C GLU A 71 -5.56 5.86 -3.66
N LYS A 72 -5.76 4.77 -4.38
CA LYS A 72 -5.25 4.56 -5.76
C LYS A 72 -5.52 5.72 -6.71
N ALA A 73 -6.64 6.42 -6.53
CA ALA A 73 -7.01 7.56 -7.37
C ALA A 73 -6.08 8.78 -7.23
N GLY A 74 -5.17 8.78 -6.24
CA GLY A 74 -4.16 9.83 -6.05
C GLY A 74 -4.34 10.65 -4.77
N ARG A 75 -5.25 10.28 -3.88
CA ARG A 75 -5.43 10.96 -2.59
C ARG A 75 -4.53 10.35 -1.52
N LEU A 76 -3.92 11.19 -0.70
CA LEU A 76 -3.28 10.82 0.56
C LEU A 76 -4.18 11.29 1.70
N GLN A 77 -4.61 10.37 2.55
CA GLN A 77 -5.47 10.64 3.69
C GLN A 77 -4.67 10.56 4.99
N HIS A 78 -4.87 11.52 5.87
CA HIS A 78 -4.45 11.45 7.26
C HIS A 78 -5.66 11.09 8.12
N LEU A 79 -5.54 10.05 8.96
CA LEU A 79 -6.58 9.59 9.86
C LEU A 79 -6.12 9.73 11.31
N ASP A 80 -6.79 10.58 12.08
CA ASP A 80 -6.71 10.56 13.56
C ASP A 80 -7.51 9.36 14.08
N LEU A 81 -6.84 8.41 14.71
CA LEU A 81 -7.46 7.19 15.22
C LEU A 81 -8.32 7.41 16.47
N THR A 82 -8.12 8.52 17.19
CA THR A 82 -8.89 8.85 18.40
C THR A 82 -10.23 9.47 18.03
N SER A 83 -10.23 10.51 17.21
CA SER A 83 -11.44 11.19 16.73
C SER A 83 -12.10 10.50 15.55
N ARG A 84 -11.36 9.63 14.85
CA ARG A 84 -11.72 9.00 13.57
C ARG A 84 -11.98 10.00 12.44
N THR A 85 -11.36 11.16 12.54
CA THR A 85 -11.47 12.18 11.52
C THR A 85 -10.42 11.96 10.44
N LYS A 86 -10.84 12.06 9.19
CA LYS A 86 -9.95 11.99 8.02
C LYS A 86 -9.74 13.38 7.44
N HIS A 87 -8.49 13.67 7.07
CA HIS A 87 -8.11 14.88 6.37
C HIS A 87 -7.30 14.52 5.13
N GLU A 88 -7.60 15.15 4.00
CA GLU A 88 -6.80 14.97 2.80
C GLU A 88 -5.50 15.78 2.91
N ILE A 89 -4.38 15.14 2.59
CA ILE A 89 -3.07 15.80 2.48
C ILE A 89 -2.88 16.26 1.03
N THR A 90 -2.69 17.54 0.86
CA THR A 90 -2.51 18.18 -0.45
C THR A 90 -1.05 18.18 -0.93
N GLY A 91 -0.79 18.58 -2.18
CA GLY A 91 0.57 18.71 -2.72
C GLY A 91 1.21 17.39 -3.17
N GLY A 92 0.43 16.31 -3.27
CA GLY A 92 0.90 15.01 -3.76
C GLY A 92 1.25 15.00 -5.25
N PRO A 93 1.89 13.91 -5.74
CA PRO A 93 2.25 13.77 -7.14
C PRO A 93 1.02 13.62 -8.04
N LYS A 94 1.16 13.97 -9.33
CA LYS A 94 0.15 13.64 -10.33
C LYS A 94 0.20 12.14 -10.63
N VAL A 95 -0.88 11.44 -10.33
CA VAL A 95 -0.98 9.98 -10.43
C VAL A 95 -1.67 9.55 -11.72
N ALA A 96 -1.07 8.61 -12.45
CA ALA A 96 -1.69 7.94 -13.60
C ALA A 96 -2.55 6.76 -13.11
N TYR A 97 -3.77 7.06 -12.67
CA TYR A 97 -4.72 6.05 -12.19
C TYR A 97 -5.24 5.17 -13.32
N GLY A 98 -5.29 3.85 -13.10
CA GLY A 98 -5.90 2.86 -13.99
C GLY A 98 -5.32 1.46 -13.88
N GLY A 99 -6.17 0.44 -13.95
CA GLY A 99 -5.78 -0.96 -13.80
C GLY A 99 -5.14 -1.24 -12.43
N GLN A 100 -3.92 -1.77 -12.44
CA GLN A 100 -3.13 -1.95 -11.21
C GLN A 100 -2.33 -0.71 -10.81
N GLY A 101 -2.24 0.29 -11.70
CA GLY A 101 -1.53 1.55 -11.42
C GLY A 101 -2.40 2.56 -10.70
N GLY A 102 -1.74 3.41 -9.95
CA GLY A 102 -2.37 4.45 -9.13
C GLY A 102 -1.36 5.02 -8.13
N PHE A 103 -1.87 5.62 -7.07
CA PHE A 103 -1.08 5.93 -5.90
C PHE A 103 -0.76 4.62 -5.18
N GLY A 104 0.49 4.40 -4.86
CA GLY A 104 0.98 3.17 -4.27
C GLY A 104 1.40 3.35 -2.82
N ASP A 105 2.65 3.05 -2.53
CA ASP A 105 3.17 3.00 -1.17
C ASP A 105 3.42 4.37 -0.55
N VAL A 106 3.37 4.42 0.77
CA VAL A 106 3.79 5.55 1.59
C VAL A 106 4.60 5.04 2.77
N VAL A 107 5.84 5.52 2.90
CA VAL A 107 6.71 5.18 4.04
C VAL A 107 7.35 6.43 4.61
N LEU A 108 7.65 6.41 5.92
CA LEU A 108 8.39 7.47 6.57
C LEU A 108 9.89 7.25 6.41
N HIS A 109 10.65 8.34 6.34
CA HIS A 109 12.09 8.27 6.53
C HIS A 109 12.42 7.74 7.93
N PRO A 110 13.47 6.93 8.14
CA PRO A 110 13.85 6.45 9.48
C PRO A 110 14.01 7.58 10.53
N ASP A 111 14.50 8.75 10.11
CA ASP A 111 14.63 9.94 10.95
C ASP A 111 13.45 10.92 10.79
N PHE A 112 12.26 10.42 10.51
CA PHE A 112 11.06 11.25 10.24
C PHE A 112 10.81 12.28 11.36
N ALA A 113 11.02 11.91 12.60
CA ALA A 113 10.83 12.82 13.75
C ALA A 113 11.67 14.12 13.63
N SER A 114 12.80 14.07 12.94
CA SER A 114 13.68 15.23 12.75
C SER A 114 13.51 15.91 11.40
N ASN A 115 13.27 15.13 10.31
CA ASN A 115 13.27 15.65 8.94
C ASN A 115 11.88 15.76 8.30
N GLN A 116 10.87 15.06 8.86
CA GLN A 116 9.50 15.02 8.39
C GLN A 116 9.36 14.51 6.94
N LEU A 117 10.35 13.75 6.42
CA LEU A 117 10.33 13.22 5.07
C LEU A 117 9.44 11.98 4.96
N VAL A 118 8.58 11.99 3.95
CA VAL A 118 7.79 10.85 3.50
C VAL A 118 8.18 10.48 2.08
N TYR A 119 8.10 9.19 1.77
CA TYR A 119 8.37 8.63 0.45
C TYR A 119 7.08 8.06 -0.10
N LEU A 120 6.83 8.36 -1.35
CA LEU A 120 5.57 8.07 -2.03
C LEU A 120 5.87 7.39 -3.36
N SER A 121 5.26 6.25 -3.61
CA SER A 121 5.35 5.60 -4.91
C SER A 121 4.04 5.77 -5.68
N TYR A 122 4.13 5.87 -6.99
CA TYR A 122 2.95 6.05 -7.83
C TYR A 122 3.21 5.67 -9.28
N ALA A 123 2.14 5.42 -10.02
CA ALA A 123 2.20 5.31 -11.46
C ALA A 123 2.30 6.71 -12.09
N GLU A 124 3.32 6.95 -12.92
CA GLU A 124 3.58 8.21 -13.62
C GLU A 124 3.34 8.05 -15.12
N GLU A 125 2.65 9.01 -15.73
CA GLU A 125 2.48 9.07 -17.19
C GLU A 125 3.82 9.31 -17.90
N GLY A 126 3.97 8.72 -19.06
CA GLY A 126 5.03 8.97 -20.02
C GLY A 126 4.47 9.49 -21.34
N SER A 127 5.34 9.68 -22.32
CA SER A 127 4.93 10.00 -23.70
C SER A 127 4.24 8.81 -24.37
N ASN A 128 3.46 9.06 -25.42
CA ASN A 128 2.86 8.02 -26.27
C ASN A 128 2.05 6.95 -25.51
N ASN A 129 1.26 7.39 -24.52
CA ASN A 129 0.43 6.49 -23.68
C ASN A 129 1.24 5.41 -22.93
N THR A 130 2.49 5.69 -22.60
CA THR A 130 3.30 4.86 -21.72
C THR A 130 3.13 5.27 -20.26
N ARG A 131 3.45 4.37 -19.34
CA ARG A 131 3.44 4.59 -17.89
C ARG A 131 4.56 3.80 -17.23
N GLY A 132 5.01 4.26 -16.09
CA GLY A 132 5.99 3.57 -15.24
C GLY A 132 5.76 3.92 -13.79
N ALA A 133 6.30 3.13 -12.88
CA ALA A 133 6.35 3.50 -11.48
C ALA A 133 7.36 4.65 -11.29
N ALA A 134 7.08 5.48 -10.30
CA ALA A 134 7.97 6.53 -9.82
C ALA A 134 7.94 6.57 -8.29
N VAL A 135 9.02 7.05 -7.70
CA VAL A 135 9.11 7.33 -6.27
C VAL A 135 9.50 8.79 -6.09
N ALA A 136 8.74 9.49 -5.26
CA ALA A 136 9.02 10.84 -4.83
C ALA A 136 9.22 10.88 -3.32
N ARG A 137 9.99 11.86 -2.85
CA ARG A 137 10.03 12.25 -1.44
C ARG A 137 9.52 13.67 -1.27
N ALA A 138 8.91 13.94 -0.12
CA ALA A 138 8.41 15.25 0.23
C ALA A 138 8.47 15.45 1.76
N LYS A 139 8.40 16.70 2.19
CA LYS A 139 8.23 17.03 3.60
C LYS A 139 6.74 17.08 3.93
N LEU A 140 6.30 16.28 4.89
CA LEU A 140 4.93 16.34 5.41
C LEU A 140 4.82 17.45 6.45
N VAL A 141 3.85 18.35 6.26
CA VAL A 141 3.53 19.41 7.22
C VAL A 141 2.04 19.29 7.57
N LEU A 142 1.77 18.99 8.82
CA LEU A 142 0.40 18.93 9.37
C LEU A 142 0.12 20.18 10.19
N ASP A 143 -1.12 20.68 10.11
CA ASP A 143 -1.62 21.71 11.00
C ASP A 143 -2.27 21.11 12.27
N ALA A 144 -2.71 21.95 13.17
CA ALA A 144 -3.32 21.52 14.43
C ALA A 144 -4.67 20.78 14.26
N SER A 145 -5.30 20.86 13.09
CA SER A 145 -6.54 20.12 12.79
C SER A 145 -6.27 18.72 12.24
N GLY A 146 -5.01 18.43 11.85
CA GLY A 146 -4.63 17.20 11.14
C GLY A 146 -4.73 17.31 9.61
N ALA A 147 -5.15 18.45 9.06
CA ALA A 147 -5.00 18.72 7.64
C ALA A 147 -3.53 19.05 7.32
N GLY A 148 -3.11 18.82 6.09
CA GLY A 148 -1.71 19.03 5.78
C GLY A 148 -1.37 19.13 4.31
N THR A 149 -0.07 19.32 4.08
CA THR A 149 0.47 19.44 2.73
C THR A 149 1.84 18.78 2.62
N LEU A 150 2.13 18.27 1.44
CA LEU A 150 3.45 17.81 1.02
C LEU A 150 4.19 18.99 0.41
N GLN A 151 5.33 19.34 0.99
CA GLN A 151 6.22 20.41 0.51
C GLN A 151 7.47 19.82 -0.11
N ASP A 152 8.12 20.57 -0.99
CA ASP A 152 9.40 20.22 -1.63
C ASP A 152 9.39 18.84 -2.31
N LEU A 153 8.24 18.45 -2.91
CA LEU A 153 8.08 17.18 -3.58
C LEU A 153 9.10 17.04 -4.71
N SER A 154 9.94 16.00 -4.61
CA SER A 154 11.00 15.70 -5.57
C SER A 154 10.95 14.24 -5.98
N VAL A 155 10.91 13.98 -7.29
CA VAL A 155 10.96 12.61 -7.82
C VAL A 155 12.40 12.14 -7.85
N ILE A 156 12.68 11.08 -7.09
CA ILE A 156 14.03 10.54 -6.87
C ILE A 156 14.32 9.28 -7.66
N TRP A 157 13.29 8.60 -8.16
CA TRP A 157 13.44 7.41 -8.99
C TRP A 157 12.28 7.23 -9.96
N ARG A 158 12.56 6.60 -11.10
CA ARG A 158 11.57 6.22 -12.13
C ARG A 158 11.89 4.86 -12.74
N GLN A 159 10.86 4.11 -13.06
CA GLN A 159 11.01 2.98 -13.98
C GLN A 159 11.51 3.48 -15.34
N ASP A 160 12.51 2.78 -15.86
CA ASP A 160 13.10 2.97 -17.17
C ASP A 160 13.17 1.60 -17.89
N ALA A 161 12.51 1.48 -19.04
CA ALA A 161 11.70 2.45 -19.76
C ALA A 161 10.25 2.45 -19.27
N LYS A 162 9.55 3.59 -19.41
CA LYS A 162 8.09 3.59 -19.30
C LYS A 162 7.49 2.86 -20.49
N VAL A 163 6.49 2.00 -20.24
CA VAL A 163 5.90 1.12 -21.25
C VAL A 163 4.37 1.22 -21.27
N SER A 164 3.74 0.76 -22.33
CA SER A 164 2.28 0.67 -22.43
C SER A 164 1.70 -0.35 -21.47
N GLY A 165 0.41 -0.21 -21.14
CA GLY A 165 -0.32 -1.11 -20.23
C GLY A 165 -0.38 -0.61 -18.80
N ASN A 166 -1.26 -1.23 -18.00
CA ASN A 166 -1.64 -0.77 -16.67
C ASN A 166 -1.42 -1.84 -15.58
N GLY A 167 -0.56 -2.84 -15.82
CA GLY A 167 -0.27 -3.91 -14.87
C GLY A 167 1.17 -3.92 -14.38
N HIS A 168 1.41 -4.68 -13.32
CA HIS A 168 2.69 -5.03 -12.72
C HIS A 168 3.64 -3.84 -12.51
N TYR A 169 3.23 -2.87 -11.71
CA TYR A 169 4.10 -1.74 -11.36
C TYR A 169 5.08 -2.09 -10.24
N GLY A 170 4.69 -2.98 -9.30
CA GLY A 170 5.43 -3.20 -8.06
C GLY A 170 5.30 -1.98 -7.16
N HIS A 171 6.38 -1.22 -7.08
CA HIS A 171 6.56 0.06 -6.37
C HIS A 171 6.28 0.03 -4.86
N ARG A 172 6.51 -1.13 -4.18
CA ARG A 172 6.68 -1.16 -2.74
C ARG A 172 8.02 -0.52 -2.36
N ILE A 173 8.01 0.18 -1.24
CA ILE A 173 9.16 0.90 -0.72
C ILE A 173 9.47 0.40 0.69
N ALA A 174 10.75 0.24 1.02
CA ALA A 174 11.19 0.00 2.39
C ALA A 174 12.53 0.69 2.64
N PHE A 175 12.77 1.11 3.87
CA PHE A 175 14.12 1.42 4.33
C PHE A 175 14.75 0.18 4.94
N GLY A 176 15.94 -0.15 4.48
CA GLY A 176 16.72 -1.25 5.04
C GLY A 176 17.43 -0.84 6.35
N PRO A 177 17.94 -1.82 7.11
CA PRO A 177 18.72 -1.56 8.32
C PRO A 177 20.02 -0.82 8.06
N ASP A 178 20.45 -0.77 6.79
CA ASP A 178 21.60 0.01 6.28
C ASP A 178 21.25 1.47 5.96
N GLY A 179 19.99 1.89 6.20
CA GLY A 179 19.47 3.23 5.90
C GLY A 179 19.24 3.47 4.39
N LYS A 180 19.32 2.42 3.56
CA LYS A 180 19.08 2.55 2.11
C LYS A 180 17.61 2.38 1.77
N LEU A 181 17.22 3.05 0.69
CA LEU A 181 15.87 2.95 0.13
C LEU A 181 15.81 1.74 -0.84
N TRP A 182 14.84 0.87 -0.61
CA TRP A 182 14.56 -0.30 -1.43
C TRP A 182 13.24 -0.13 -2.14
N ILE A 183 13.23 -0.44 -3.47
CA ILE A 183 12.06 -0.25 -4.32
C ILE A 183 11.85 -1.51 -5.13
N THR A 184 10.65 -2.08 -5.07
CA THR A 184 10.28 -3.17 -5.98
C THR A 184 9.85 -2.59 -7.32
N SER A 185 10.50 -2.99 -8.40
CA SER A 185 10.20 -2.57 -9.77
C SER A 185 9.76 -3.77 -10.58
N SER A 186 8.45 -3.95 -10.76
CA SER A 186 7.89 -5.10 -11.48
C SER A 186 8.03 -4.96 -13.00
N GLU A 187 7.83 -6.07 -13.74
CA GLU A 187 8.19 -6.18 -15.16
C GLU A 187 7.16 -5.58 -16.13
N ARG A 188 6.07 -5.00 -15.62
CA ARG A 188 5.05 -4.29 -16.40
C ARG A 188 4.35 -5.14 -17.46
N GLN A 189 4.23 -6.47 -17.24
CA GLN A 189 3.67 -7.44 -18.18
C GLN A 189 4.42 -7.49 -19.51
N LYS A 190 5.76 -7.31 -19.46
CA LYS A 190 6.63 -7.29 -20.64
C LYS A 190 7.57 -8.49 -20.73
N PHE A 191 7.63 -9.34 -19.68
CA PHE A 191 8.43 -10.55 -19.61
C PHE A 191 9.95 -10.29 -19.69
N ASP A 192 10.52 -10.24 -20.90
CA ASP A 192 11.96 -10.21 -21.16
C ASP A 192 12.74 -9.11 -20.43
N PRO A 193 12.21 -7.88 -20.23
CA PRO A 193 12.91 -6.86 -19.46
C PRO A 193 13.32 -7.29 -18.05
N ALA A 194 12.68 -8.31 -17.46
CA ALA A 194 13.10 -8.83 -16.16
C ALA A 194 14.53 -9.41 -16.17
N GLN A 195 15.02 -9.84 -17.34
CA GLN A 195 16.38 -10.35 -17.56
C GLN A 195 17.33 -9.31 -18.17
N ASP A 196 16.82 -8.18 -18.66
CA ASP A 196 17.62 -7.15 -19.31
C ASP A 196 18.16 -6.14 -18.31
N MET A 197 19.48 -6.04 -18.17
CA MET A 197 20.15 -5.08 -17.27
C MET A 197 20.18 -3.63 -17.80
N ALA A 198 19.78 -3.40 -19.05
CA ALA A 198 19.56 -2.05 -19.57
C ALA A 198 18.20 -1.45 -19.13
N SER A 199 17.39 -2.24 -18.43
CA SER A 199 16.09 -1.84 -17.88
C SER A 199 16.00 -2.13 -16.40
N ASN A 200 15.29 -1.29 -15.63
CA ASN A 200 14.98 -1.59 -14.24
C ASN A 200 13.61 -2.26 -14.04
N LEU A 201 12.98 -2.74 -15.11
CA LEU A 201 11.76 -3.56 -15.04
C LEU A 201 12.09 -4.99 -14.57
N GLY A 202 11.31 -5.53 -13.63
CA GLY A 202 11.55 -6.85 -13.04
C GLY A 202 12.80 -6.91 -12.16
N LYS A 203 13.07 -5.84 -11.43
CA LYS A 203 14.26 -5.66 -10.60
C LYS A 203 13.90 -5.23 -9.18
N LEU A 204 14.69 -5.66 -8.23
CA LEU A 204 14.76 -5.03 -6.93
C LEU A 204 15.84 -3.94 -6.97
N ILE A 205 15.49 -2.75 -6.58
CA ILE A 205 16.31 -1.53 -6.66
C ILE A 205 16.76 -1.15 -5.25
N ARG A 206 18.03 -0.75 -5.10
CA ARG A 206 18.58 -0.19 -3.84
C ARG A 206 19.27 1.13 -4.11
N LEU A 207 18.83 2.17 -3.40
CA LEU A 207 19.31 3.56 -3.56
C LEU A 207 19.66 4.17 -2.20
N ASN A 208 20.36 5.29 -2.21
CA ASN A 208 20.39 6.19 -1.07
C ASN A 208 19.01 6.87 -0.94
N ASP A 209 18.76 7.50 0.20
CA ASP A 209 17.50 8.19 0.51
C ASP A 209 17.20 9.37 -0.44
N ASP A 210 18.23 9.91 -1.10
CA ASP A 210 18.12 10.98 -2.10
C ASP A 210 17.95 10.48 -3.55
N GLY A 211 17.92 9.15 -3.76
CA GLY A 211 17.84 8.52 -5.07
C GLY A 211 19.19 8.29 -5.75
N SER A 212 20.28 8.71 -5.19
CA SER A 212 21.62 8.40 -5.71
C SER A 212 21.97 6.91 -5.52
N VAL A 213 22.87 6.40 -6.39
CA VAL A 213 23.22 4.97 -6.41
C VAL A 213 24.32 4.69 -5.38
N PRO A 214 24.13 3.74 -4.45
CA PRO A 214 25.19 3.28 -3.55
C PRO A 214 26.34 2.61 -4.32
N ALA A 215 27.58 2.95 -3.96
CA ALA A 215 28.77 2.40 -4.63
C ALA A 215 28.97 0.90 -4.40
N ASP A 216 28.37 0.36 -3.35
CA ASP A 216 28.43 -1.06 -2.96
C ASP A 216 27.29 -1.92 -3.54
N ASN A 217 26.45 -1.38 -4.44
CA ASN A 217 25.50 -2.18 -5.17
C ASN A 217 26.21 -3.25 -6.04
N PRO A 218 25.60 -4.45 -6.24
CA PRO A 218 26.27 -5.56 -6.95
C PRO A 218 26.70 -5.21 -8.36
N PHE A 219 25.96 -4.33 -9.04
CA PHE A 219 26.21 -3.95 -10.43
C PHE A 219 26.64 -2.47 -10.57
N ALA A 220 27.09 -1.83 -9.50
CA ALA A 220 27.47 -0.41 -9.49
C ALA A 220 28.51 -0.04 -10.57
N SER A 221 29.45 -0.94 -10.84
CA SER A 221 30.50 -0.72 -11.86
C SER A 221 29.99 -0.70 -13.29
N GLN A 222 28.77 -1.19 -13.55
CA GLN A 222 28.17 -1.17 -14.88
C GLN A 222 27.60 0.20 -15.25
N GLY A 223 27.36 1.06 -14.26
CA GLY A 223 26.77 2.38 -14.48
C GLY A 223 25.30 2.33 -14.93
N GLY A 224 24.74 3.49 -15.25
CA GLY A 224 23.38 3.61 -15.77
C GLY A 224 22.32 2.96 -14.89
N VAL A 225 21.34 2.33 -15.53
CA VAL A 225 20.22 1.65 -14.87
C VAL A 225 20.69 0.43 -14.07
N ALA A 226 21.64 -0.32 -14.60
CA ALA A 226 22.16 -1.52 -13.95
C ALA A 226 22.76 -1.24 -12.55
N ALA A 227 23.38 -0.07 -12.38
CA ALA A 227 23.98 0.31 -11.10
C ALA A 227 22.97 0.41 -9.93
N GLN A 228 21.68 0.60 -10.21
CA GLN A 228 20.61 0.68 -9.23
C GLN A 228 20.15 -0.71 -8.75
N VAL A 229 20.44 -1.76 -9.52
CA VAL A 229 19.87 -3.10 -9.36
C VAL A 229 20.56 -3.85 -8.21
N TRP A 230 19.74 -4.47 -7.34
CA TRP A 230 20.20 -5.41 -6.32
C TRP A 230 20.00 -6.87 -6.74
N SER A 231 18.83 -7.21 -7.28
CA SER A 231 18.51 -8.53 -7.85
C SER A 231 17.61 -8.37 -9.06
N LEU A 232 17.50 -9.42 -9.89
CA LEU A 232 16.78 -9.41 -11.16
C LEU A 232 15.95 -10.67 -11.35
N GLY A 233 15.18 -10.71 -12.44
CA GLY A 233 14.35 -11.85 -12.77
C GLY A 233 13.07 -11.94 -11.93
N HIS A 234 12.51 -10.81 -11.56
CA HIS A 234 11.26 -10.71 -10.81
C HIS A 234 10.06 -10.42 -11.72
N ARG A 235 8.89 -10.90 -11.31
CA ARG A 235 7.65 -10.66 -12.05
C ARG A 235 6.86 -9.47 -11.49
N ASN A 236 6.13 -9.65 -10.39
CA ASN A 236 5.26 -8.62 -9.81
C ASN A 236 5.36 -8.63 -8.29
N MET A 237 6.38 -7.98 -7.78
CA MET A 237 6.69 -7.87 -6.36
C MET A 237 5.76 -6.86 -5.68
N LEU A 238 4.98 -7.29 -4.68
CA LEU A 238 3.99 -6.46 -3.97
C LEU A 238 4.16 -6.46 -2.45
N GLY A 239 5.25 -7.04 -1.94
CA GLY A 239 5.60 -6.98 -0.53
C GLY A 239 7.11 -7.08 -0.35
N ILE A 240 7.63 -6.33 0.62
CA ILE A 240 9.04 -6.24 0.97
C ILE A 240 9.17 -6.01 2.47
N ALA A 241 9.96 -6.84 3.16
CA ALA A 241 10.21 -6.68 4.59
C ALA A 241 11.57 -7.25 4.99
N PHE A 242 12.19 -6.65 6.01
CA PHE A 242 13.40 -7.15 6.66
C PHE A 242 13.04 -7.90 7.94
N ASP A 243 13.67 -9.05 8.15
CA ASP A 243 13.53 -9.77 9.43
C ASP A 243 14.50 -9.23 10.51
N ALA A 244 14.36 -9.72 11.73
CA ALA A 244 15.19 -9.31 12.86
C ALA A 244 16.69 -9.63 12.68
N ASN A 245 17.05 -10.45 11.70
CA ASN A 245 18.43 -10.80 11.34
C ASN A 245 18.91 -10.01 10.11
N ASN A 246 18.16 -8.96 9.71
CA ASN A 246 18.42 -8.14 8.53
C ASN A 246 18.34 -8.89 7.19
N LYS A 247 17.68 -10.04 7.15
CA LYS A 247 17.41 -10.75 5.90
C LYS A 247 16.23 -10.08 5.20
N LEU A 248 16.38 -9.87 3.91
CA LEU A 248 15.36 -9.26 3.06
C LEU A 248 14.46 -10.33 2.45
N TRP A 249 13.17 -10.19 2.69
CA TRP A 249 12.14 -11.04 2.12
C TRP A 249 11.23 -10.25 1.19
N VAL A 250 10.95 -10.81 0.02
CA VAL A 250 10.07 -10.23 -0.98
C VAL A 250 9.11 -11.29 -1.46
N HIS A 251 7.83 -10.97 -1.53
CA HIS A 251 6.88 -11.83 -2.22
C HIS A 251 6.43 -11.22 -3.54
N GLU A 252 6.04 -12.09 -4.45
CA GLU A 252 5.56 -11.67 -5.77
C GLU A 252 4.43 -12.55 -6.29
N MET A 253 3.59 -11.95 -7.15
CA MET A 253 2.55 -12.68 -7.85
C MET A 253 3.14 -13.45 -9.03
N GLY A 254 2.87 -14.75 -9.04
CA GLY A 254 3.12 -15.61 -10.20
C GLY A 254 2.12 -15.40 -11.34
N PRO A 255 2.29 -16.14 -12.46
CA PRO A 255 1.31 -16.15 -13.54
C PRO A 255 0.07 -16.99 -13.19
N ALA A 256 -0.28 -18.02 -13.96
CA ALA A 256 -1.34 -18.95 -13.60
C ALA A 256 -0.83 -19.96 -12.56
N GLY A 257 -0.84 -19.60 -11.29
CA GLY A 257 -0.17 -20.29 -10.19
C GLY A 257 1.18 -19.67 -9.81
N GLY A 258 1.87 -20.27 -8.84
CA GLY A 258 3.25 -19.96 -8.52
C GLY A 258 3.49 -18.58 -7.93
N ASP A 259 2.59 -18.06 -7.08
CA ASP A 259 2.93 -16.93 -6.22
C ASP A 259 4.09 -17.33 -5.31
N GLU A 260 5.01 -16.42 -5.00
CA GLU A 260 6.28 -16.74 -4.39
C GLU A 260 6.60 -15.88 -3.16
N LEU A 261 7.33 -16.48 -2.20
CA LEU A 261 8.07 -15.73 -1.18
C LEU A 261 9.55 -16.05 -1.33
N ASN A 262 10.33 -15.04 -1.59
CA ASN A 262 11.75 -15.09 -1.91
C ASN A 262 12.60 -14.53 -0.76
N LEU A 263 13.65 -15.25 -0.36
CA LEU A 263 14.77 -14.68 0.39
C LEU A 263 15.71 -14.00 -0.60
N ILE A 264 15.89 -12.70 -0.44
CA ILE A 264 16.67 -11.92 -1.42
C ILE A 264 18.16 -11.95 -1.11
N THR A 265 18.93 -12.37 -2.09
CA THR A 265 20.37 -12.40 -2.06
C THR A 265 20.97 -11.40 -3.06
N ARG A 266 22.11 -10.82 -2.67
CA ARG A 266 22.81 -9.79 -3.45
C ARG A 266 23.25 -10.32 -4.81
N GLY A 267 22.80 -9.68 -5.90
CA GLY A 267 23.21 -9.98 -7.27
C GLY A 267 22.51 -11.19 -7.92
N GLU A 268 21.63 -11.88 -7.18
CA GLU A 268 20.97 -13.09 -7.67
C GLU A 268 19.88 -12.79 -8.71
N ASN A 269 19.65 -13.81 -9.55
CA ASN A 269 18.60 -13.84 -10.57
C ASN A 269 17.51 -14.84 -10.18
N TYR A 270 16.27 -14.34 -10.03
CA TYR A 270 15.09 -15.13 -9.64
C TYR A 270 14.36 -15.77 -10.82
N GLY A 271 14.87 -15.58 -12.03
CA GLY A 271 14.62 -16.40 -13.20
C GLY A 271 13.42 -16.01 -14.06
N TYR A 272 12.47 -15.22 -13.60
CA TYR A 272 11.33 -14.83 -14.45
C TYR A 272 11.79 -14.03 -15.69
N PRO A 273 11.27 -14.29 -16.90
CA PRO A 273 10.21 -15.23 -17.29
C PRO A 273 10.74 -16.60 -17.76
N ILE A 274 12.01 -16.92 -17.54
CA ILE A 274 12.65 -18.17 -18.00
C ILE A 274 12.21 -19.36 -17.14
N VAL A 275 11.99 -19.12 -15.84
CA VAL A 275 11.43 -20.09 -14.89
C VAL A 275 10.31 -19.44 -14.08
N SER A 276 9.36 -20.26 -13.63
CA SER A 276 8.30 -19.93 -12.67
C SER A 276 7.64 -21.23 -12.22
N ASN A 277 7.15 -21.29 -10.98
CA ASN A 277 6.34 -22.42 -10.51
C ASN A 277 4.85 -22.29 -10.90
N GLY A 278 4.54 -21.41 -11.86
CA GLY A 278 3.23 -21.24 -12.47
C GLY A 278 3.36 -21.05 -13.98
N ASP A 279 2.32 -21.37 -14.73
CA ASP A 279 2.31 -21.36 -16.18
C ASP A 279 1.80 -20.05 -16.78
N HIS A 280 1.99 -19.85 -18.08
CA HIS A 280 1.38 -18.74 -18.80
C HIS A 280 -0.15 -18.84 -18.74
N TYR A 281 -0.85 -17.69 -18.76
CA TYR A 281 -2.30 -17.65 -18.75
C TYR A 281 -2.98 -18.31 -19.97
N ASP A 282 -2.23 -18.52 -21.06
CA ASP A 282 -2.69 -19.25 -22.24
C ASP A 282 -2.42 -20.77 -22.17
N GLY A 283 -1.93 -21.25 -21.02
CA GLY A 283 -1.67 -22.67 -20.75
C GLY A 283 -0.31 -23.19 -21.25
N ARG A 284 0.52 -22.34 -21.84
CA ARG A 284 1.90 -22.74 -22.18
C ARG A 284 2.71 -22.89 -20.90
N PRO A 285 3.47 -24.01 -20.73
CA PRO A 285 4.28 -24.21 -19.55
C PRO A 285 5.45 -23.22 -19.48
N ILE A 286 5.81 -22.83 -18.26
CA ILE A 286 7.09 -22.22 -17.91
C ILE A 286 7.88 -23.27 -17.12
N PRO A 287 9.17 -23.50 -17.40
CA PRO A 287 9.97 -24.45 -16.62
C PRO A 287 9.95 -24.11 -15.12
N ASP A 288 9.75 -25.12 -14.27
CA ASP A 288 9.81 -24.95 -12.81
C ASP A 288 11.24 -24.65 -12.34
N HIS A 289 11.40 -23.93 -11.22
CA HIS A 289 12.71 -23.65 -10.60
C HIS A 289 13.51 -24.92 -10.29
N SER A 290 12.84 -26.03 -9.96
CA SER A 290 13.50 -27.34 -9.71
C SER A 290 14.26 -27.87 -10.93
N THR A 291 13.93 -27.43 -12.14
CA THR A 291 14.58 -27.84 -13.41
C THR A 291 15.71 -26.90 -13.83
N ARG A 292 15.85 -25.75 -13.18
CA ARG A 292 16.79 -24.66 -13.57
C ARG A 292 17.54 -24.14 -12.33
N PRO A 293 18.48 -24.91 -11.79
CA PRO A 293 19.14 -24.60 -10.50
C PRO A 293 20.08 -23.37 -10.56
N GLU A 294 20.34 -22.83 -11.74
CA GLU A 294 21.09 -21.58 -11.93
C GLU A 294 20.30 -20.33 -11.50
N PHE A 295 19.00 -20.45 -11.27
CA PHE A 295 18.16 -19.37 -10.75
C PHE A 295 17.84 -19.58 -9.27
N ALA A 296 17.76 -18.48 -8.51
CA ALA A 296 17.39 -18.52 -7.11
C ALA A 296 15.92 -18.97 -6.97
N ALA A 297 15.71 -20.08 -6.26
CA ALA A 297 14.38 -20.64 -6.06
C ALA A 297 13.65 -19.95 -4.90
N PRO A 298 12.32 -19.80 -4.98
CA PRO A 298 11.51 -19.29 -3.89
C PRO A 298 11.55 -20.21 -2.66
N LYS A 299 11.36 -19.63 -1.47
CA LYS A 299 11.27 -20.39 -0.21
C LYS A 299 9.85 -20.89 0.06
N VAL A 300 8.84 -20.22 -0.46
CA VAL A 300 7.45 -20.68 -0.47
C VAL A 300 6.86 -20.43 -1.85
N THR A 301 6.06 -21.37 -2.31
CA THR A 301 5.27 -21.23 -3.54
C THR A 301 3.82 -21.55 -3.24
N TRP A 302 2.90 -20.74 -3.75
CA TRP A 302 1.47 -20.96 -3.65
C TRP A 302 0.84 -21.35 -4.97
N ASN A 303 0.24 -22.53 -5.00
CA ASN A 303 -0.59 -23.00 -6.09
C ASN A 303 -1.76 -23.82 -5.50
N PRO A 304 -3.00 -23.30 -5.53
CA PRO A 304 -3.45 -22.09 -6.22
C PRO A 304 -2.90 -20.80 -5.59
N VAL A 305 -2.90 -19.73 -6.39
CA VAL A 305 -2.42 -18.39 -6.00
C VAL A 305 -3.18 -17.82 -4.80
N ILE A 306 -2.49 -17.03 -3.97
CA ILE A 306 -3.09 -16.19 -2.93
C ILE A 306 -3.26 -14.74 -3.39
N SER A 307 -2.59 -14.35 -4.48
CA SER A 307 -2.41 -12.97 -4.97
C SER A 307 -1.90 -12.05 -3.86
N PRO A 308 -0.64 -12.23 -3.43
CA PRO A 308 -0.08 -11.55 -2.26
C PRO A 308 0.00 -10.04 -2.48
N ALA A 309 -0.21 -9.25 -1.42
CA ALA A 309 -0.23 -7.79 -1.43
C ALA A 309 0.62 -7.20 -0.30
N GLY A 310 0.07 -6.49 0.70
CA GLY A 310 0.87 -5.94 1.80
C GLY A 310 1.59 -7.02 2.61
N PHE A 311 2.77 -6.67 3.16
CA PHE A 311 3.65 -7.61 3.85
C PHE A 311 4.39 -6.96 5.00
N ILE A 312 4.30 -7.55 6.18
CA ILE A 312 5.13 -7.22 7.34
C ILE A 312 5.77 -8.47 7.94
N ILE A 313 6.86 -8.28 8.67
CA ILE A 313 7.37 -9.26 9.63
C ILE A 313 7.10 -8.71 11.03
N TYR A 314 6.22 -9.38 11.75
CA TYR A 314 5.68 -8.91 13.01
C TYR A 314 6.74 -8.93 14.14
N SER A 315 6.95 -7.78 14.79
CA SER A 315 7.92 -7.62 15.87
C SER A 315 7.28 -7.26 17.23
N GLY A 316 5.96 -7.00 17.24
CA GLY A 316 5.23 -6.56 18.41
C GLY A 316 5.09 -7.61 19.52
N ASP A 317 4.67 -7.16 20.70
CA ASP A 317 4.46 -8.01 21.86
C ASP A 317 2.98 -8.32 22.15
N LEU A 318 2.07 -7.67 21.43
CA LEU A 318 0.62 -7.87 21.65
C LEU A 318 0.17 -9.30 21.27
N PHE A 319 0.83 -9.90 20.26
CA PHE A 319 0.66 -11.31 19.86
C PHE A 319 1.99 -12.04 20.00
N PRO A 320 2.39 -12.45 21.24
CA PRO A 320 3.72 -13.04 21.45
C PRO A 320 4.00 -14.28 20.58
N GLN A 321 2.96 -15.08 20.29
CA GLN A 321 3.06 -16.29 19.45
C GLN A 321 3.28 -15.97 17.95
N TRP A 322 3.13 -14.73 17.52
CA TRP A 322 3.33 -14.27 16.15
C TRP A 322 4.65 -13.55 15.92
N LYS A 323 5.38 -13.26 17.00
CA LYS A 323 6.64 -12.53 16.91
C LYS A 323 7.62 -13.25 15.98
N GLY A 324 8.17 -12.52 15.02
CA GLY A 324 9.02 -13.05 13.95
C GLY A 324 8.27 -13.72 12.80
N SER A 325 6.93 -13.80 12.83
CA SER A 325 6.15 -14.30 11.69
C SER A 325 5.94 -13.23 10.63
N GLY A 326 5.90 -13.62 9.36
CA GLY A 326 5.43 -12.79 8.25
C GLY A 326 3.91 -12.80 8.16
N PHE A 327 3.32 -11.66 7.83
CA PHE A 327 1.90 -11.55 7.50
C PHE A 327 1.73 -10.95 6.12
N ILE A 328 0.98 -11.65 5.27
CA ILE A 328 0.74 -11.29 3.88
C ILE A 328 -0.76 -11.12 3.66
N GLY A 329 -1.16 -9.97 3.11
CA GLY A 329 -2.52 -9.77 2.63
C GLY A 329 -2.77 -10.57 1.35
N GLY A 330 -3.80 -11.41 1.33
CA GLY A 330 -4.18 -12.19 0.15
C GLY A 330 -5.39 -11.57 -0.54
N LEU A 331 -5.23 -11.23 -1.82
CA LEU A 331 -6.31 -10.63 -2.60
C LEU A 331 -7.27 -11.69 -3.13
N SER A 332 -6.78 -12.68 -3.87
CA SER A 332 -7.64 -13.76 -4.41
C SER A 332 -8.05 -14.75 -3.34
N SER A 333 -7.19 -15.03 -2.38
CA SER A 333 -7.49 -15.90 -1.25
C SER A 333 -8.42 -15.26 -0.22
N GLN A 334 -8.64 -13.96 -0.25
CA GLN A 334 -9.45 -13.19 0.71
C GLN A 334 -9.03 -13.46 2.17
N ALA A 335 -7.75 -13.59 2.40
CA ALA A 335 -7.20 -14.07 3.66
C ALA A 335 -6.04 -13.19 4.14
N LEU A 336 -5.77 -13.25 5.44
CA LEU A 336 -4.50 -12.89 6.02
C LEU A 336 -3.67 -14.17 6.17
N VAL A 337 -2.53 -14.25 5.50
CA VAL A 337 -1.66 -15.43 5.46
C VAL A 337 -0.48 -15.21 6.39
N ARG A 338 -0.28 -16.11 7.37
CA ARG A 338 0.88 -16.09 8.27
C ARG A 338 1.94 -17.06 7.78
N VAL A 339 3.16 -16.56 7.68
CA VAL A 339 4.36 -17.33 7.34
C VAL A 339 5.27 -17.43 8.54
N SER A 340 5.80 -18.60 8.80
CA SER A 340 6.87 -18.82 9.78
C SER A 340 8.21 -18.98 9.09
N PHE A 341 9.25 -18.45 9.73
CA PHE A 341 10.63 -18.51 9.27
C PHE A 341 11.47 -19.41 10.17
N ASP A 342 12.39 -20.15 9.58
CA ASP A 342 13.43 -20.92 10.27
C ASP A 342 14.76 -20.74 9.50
N GLY A 343 15.57 -19.80 9.94
CA GLY A 343 16.80 -19.41 9.30
C GLY A 343 16.56 -18.82 7.91
N GLU A 344 16.81 -19.58 6.85
CA GLU A 344 16.56 -19.21 5.44
C GLU A 344 15.36 -19.92 4.84
N ASN A 345 14.70 -20.73 5.63
CA ASN A 345 13.50 -21.43 5.22
C ASN A 345 12.25 -20.65 5.66
N ALA A 346 11.19 -20.81 4.90
CA ALA A 346 9.88 -20.24 5.21
C ALA A 346 8.79 -21.26 4.87
N ARG A 347 7.65 -21.14 5.54
CA ARG A 347 6.45 -21.94 5.21
C ARG A 347 5.20 -21.19 5.61
N GLU A 348 4.11 -21.39 4.88
CA GLU A 348 2.80 -20.99 5.37
C GLU A 348 2.49 -21.71 6.67
N ALA A 349 2.15 -20.97 7.70
CA ALA A 349 1.86 -21.51 9.04
C ALA A 349 0.36 -21.50 9.31
N GLU A 350 -0.34 -20.43 8.90
CA GLU A 350 -1.78 -20.28 9.11
C GLU A 350 -2.38 -19.40 8.00
N ARG A 351 -3.66 -19.59 7.77
CA ARG A 351 -4.44 -18.75 6.88
C ARG A 351 -5.75 -18.37 7.56
N PHE A 352 -5.98 -17.08 7.74
CA PHE A 352 -7.19 -16.54 8.34
C PHE A 352 -8.11 -16.04 7.24
N ASP A 353 -9.26 -16.69 7.02
CA ASP A 353 -10.26 -16.24 6.08
C ASP A 353 -10.88 -14.93 6.57
N MET A 354 -10.59 -13.84 5.89
CA MET A 354 -11.09 -12.51 6.21
C MET A 354 -12.44 -12.22 5.56
N GLY A 355 -12.84 -13.00 4.55
CA GLY A 355 -14.04 -12.82 3.74
C GLY A 355 -13.99 -11.55 2.88
N ALA A 356 -12.80 -10.97 2.72
CA ALA A 356 -12.51 -9.79 1.89
C ALA A 356 -11.07 -9.86 1.38
N ARG A 357 -10.83 -9.23 0.25
CA ARG A 357 -9.49 -9.06 -0.31
C ARG A 357 -8.67 -8.15 0.62
N ILE A 358 -7.53 -8.61 1.10
CA ILE A 358 -6.65 -7.82 1.98
C ILE A 358 -5.54 -7.19 1.16
N ARG A 359 -5.56 -5.84 1.10
CA ARG A 359 -4.63 -5.04 0.30
C ARG A 359 -3.36 -4.68 1.06
N GLU A 360 -3.47 -4.36 2.33
CA GLU A 360 -2.35 -3.91 3.14
C GLU A 360 -2.36 -4.55 4.51
N VAL A 361 -1.18 -4.76 5.06
CA VAL A 361 -0.97 -5.22 6.43
C VAL A 361 0.10 -4.33 7.05
N GLU A 362 -0.17 -3.81 8.26
CA GLU A 362 0.78 -2.97 8.99
C GLU A 362 0.76 -3.29 10.48
N GLN A 363 1.87 -3.04 11.18
CA GLN A 363 1.94 -3.15 12.63
C GLN A 363 1.77 -1.79 13.27
N GLY A 364 0.76 -1.64 14.12
CA GLY A 364 0.55 -0.41 14.87
C GLY A 364 1.56 -0.24 16.01
N PRO A 365 1.72 0.99 16.51
CA PRO A 365 2.65 1.30 17.60
C PRO A 365 2.33 0.59 18.91
N ASP A 366 1.09 0.14 19.09
CA ASP A 366 0.62 -0.65 20.22
C ASP A 366 0.80 -2.16 20.02
N GLY A 367 1.42 -2.58 18.91
CA GLY A 367 1.63 -3.99 18.56
C GLY A 367 0.41 -4.67 17.94
N ALA A 368 -0.70 -3.99 17.72
CA ALA A 368 -1.83 -4.55 16.97
C ALA A 368 -1.45 -4.72 15.49
N VAL A 369 -2.03 -5.72 14.85
CA VAL A 369 -1.95 -5.87 13.39
C VAL A 369 -3.12 -5.11 12.78
N TRP A 370 -2.83 -4.28 11.78
CA TRP A 370 -3.82 -3.52 11.06
C TRP A 370 -3.87 -3.99 9.60
N VAL A 371 -5.06 -4.04 9.04
CA VAL A 371 -5.25 -4.44 7.64
C VAL A 371 -6.20 -3.50 6.92
N LEU A 372 -5.93 -3.28 5.63
CA LEU A 372 -6.83 -2.59 4.71
C LEU A 372 -7.47 -3.62 3.77
N GLU A 373 -8.79 -3.59 3.67
CA GLU A 373 -9.51 -4.30 2.62
C GLU A 373 -9.32 -3.58 1.26
N ASP A 374 -9.29 -4.35 0.19
CA ASP A 374 -9.14 -3.84 -1.19
C ASP A 374 -10.48 -3.35 -1.76
N GLY A 375 -10.42 -2.38 -2.66
CA GLY A 375 -11.57 -1.90 -3.43
C GLY A 375 -12.31 -0.72 -2.81
N LYS A 376 -13.48 -0.41 -3.39
CA LYS A 376 -14.30 0.70 -2.93
C LYS A 376 -14.85 0.43 -1.53
N ASN A 377 -14.83 1.46 -0.68
CA ASN A 377 -15.20 1.36 0.73
C ASN A 377 -14.37 0.29 1.49
N GLY A 378 -13.11 0.09 1.08
CA GLY A 378 -12.18 -0.81 1.76
C GLY A 378 -12.04 -0.43 3.23
N LYS A 379 -12.23 -1.41 4.12
CA LYS A 379 -12.23 -1.17 5.56
C LYS A 379 -10.82 -1.17 6.11
N LEU A 380 -10.58 -0.29 7.07
CA LEU A 380 -9.44 -0.35 7.97
C LEU A 380 -9.85 -1.14 9.22
N LEU A 381 -9.20 -2.27 9.45
CA LEU A 381 -9.46 -3.15 10.58
C LEU A 381 -8.25 -3.20 11.50
N LYS A 382 -8.49 -3.09 12.81
CA LYS A 382 -7.51 -3.36 13.86
C LYS A 382 -7.73 -4.76 14.41
N LEU A 383 -6.67 -5.58 14.39
CA LEU A 383 -6.68 -6.93 14.93
C LEU A 383 -6.06 -6.94 16.32
N THR A 384 -6.80 -7.49 17.30
CA THR A 384 -6.36 -7.60 18.70
C THR A 384 -6.56 -9.02 19.21
N PRO A 385 -5.76 -9.52 20.19
CA PRO A 385 -5.97 -10.83 20.78
C PRO A 385 -7.39 -11.01 21.30
N LYS A 386 -7.84 -12.25 21.35
CA LYS A 386 -9.00 -12.60 22.16
C LYS A 386 -8.60 -12.52 23.63
N GLY A 387 -9.46 -11.90 24.44
CA GLY A 387 -9.33 -11.89 25.89
C GLY A 387 -9.53 -13.29 26.48
#